data_fb4e4bc0ec09108164f82b96c5ae918c
#
_entry.id   fb4e4bc0ec09108164f82b96c5ae918c
#
_cell.length_a   1.000
_cell.length_b   1.000
_cell.length_c   1.000
_cell.angle_alpha   90.00
_cell.angle_beta   90.00
_cell.angle_gamma   90.00
#
_symmetry.space_group_name_H-M   'P 1'
#
loop_
_entity.id
_entity.type
_entity.pdbx_description
1 polymer ?
#
loop_
_entity_poly.entity_id
_entity_poly.type
_entity_poly.pdbx_seq_one_letter_code
_entity_poly.pdbx_strand_id
1 'polypeptide(L)'
;MNLQQAPASPRGVGWSQPSLLATTSAIVAGFLAFAGPVMAADAPKAADPVVIDTGSTAWLLISAALVLLMIPGLALFYGGMVRAKNVLNTFLNVMICTGVIGLIWVVIGYAIVFPVIDQPDGSSKALISVGKSPLPDPDDATKTIDTTVSLLGFDSNLMFLRAFGTPAEVVDGVTTANAGWTSIVTSGDTVGAKPTGVPELAFVLFQGMFFVLTAALIVGSIAERVRFGPLLLFLSIWSIVVYAPVAHMVWNVNGYLFQKGVLDFAGGTVVHVLAGVSADRKSVV
;
A
#
# COMPACT_ATOMS: atom_id res chain seq x y z
N MET A 1 -24.07 -59.38 -47.32
CA MET A 1 -24.32 -57.98 -46.92
C MET A 1 -23.42 -57.71 -45.68
N ASN A 2 -22.22 -57.16 -45.97
CA ASN A 2 -21.15 -57.00 -44.99
C ASN A 2 -21.36 -55.73 -44.17
N LEU A 3 -21.52 -55.85 -42.87
CA LEU A 3 -21.43 -54.71 -41.95
C LEU A 3 -19.98 -54.55 -41.50
N GLN A 4 -19.40 -53.47 -41.97
CA GLN A 4 -18.05 -53.00 -41.63
C GLN A 4 -17.97 -52.59 -40.16
N GLN A 5 -17.06 -53.19 -39.41
CA GLN A 5 -16.72 -52.81 -38.08
C GLN A 5 -15.90 -51.49 -38.09
N ALA A 6 -16.32 -50.52 -37.32
CA ALA A 6 -15.58 -49.27 -37.09
C ALA A 6 -14.36 -49.52 -36.16
N PRO A 7 -13.23 -48.80 -36.39
CA PRO A 7 -12.04 -48.99 -35.59
C PRO A 7 -12.20 -48.36 -34.16
N ALA A 8 -11.64 -49.04 -33.19
CA ALA A 8 -11.61 -48.63 -31.78
C ALA A 8 -10.83 -47.32 -31.58
N SER A 9 -11.37 -46.40 -30.80
CA SER A 9 -10.73 -45.16 -30.40
C SER A 9 -9.50 -45.40 -29.48
N PRO A 10 -8.41 -44.61 -29.59
CA PRO A 10 -7.25 -44.78 -28.74
C PRO A 10 -7.60 -44.37 -27.27
N ARG A 11 -7.17 -45.18 -26.36
CA ARG A 11 -7.30 -44.98 -24.90
C ARG A 11 -6.61 -43.66 -24.51
N GLY A 12 -7.36 -42.71 -23.98
CA GLY A 12 -6.86 -41.46 -23.41
C GLY A 12 -5.91 -41.73 -22.28
N VAL A 13 -4.72 -41.13 -22.35
CA VAL A 13 -3.77 -41.03 -21.24
C VAL A 13 -4.41 -40.15 -20.18
N GLY A 14 -4.83 -40.77 -19.08
CA GLY A 14 -5.38 -40.05 -17.94
C GLY A 14 -4.28 -39.23 -17.25
N TRP A 15 -4.27 -37.95 -17.48
CA TRP A 15 -3.52 -37.01 -16.67
C TRP A 15 -4.29 -36.85 -15.37
N SER A 16 -3.77 -37.42 -14.25
CA SER A 16 -4.27 -37.13 -12.93
C SER A 16 -3.90 -35.67 -12.61
N GLN A 17 -4.84 -34.76 -12.72
CA GLN A 17 -4.70 -33.38 -12.26
C GLN A 17 -4.59 -33.42 -10.72
N PRO A 18 -3.52 -32.91 -10.11
CA PRO A 18 -3.52 -32.70 -8.67
C PRO A 18 -4.67 -31.77 -8.31
N SER A 19 -5.46 -32.18 -7.31
CA SER A 19 -6.62 -31.39 -6.91
C SER A 19 -6.19 -29.97 -6.55
N LEU A 20 -6.91 -28.96 -7.06
CA LEU A 20 -6.68 -27.53 -6.76
C LEU A 20 -6.52 -27.25 -5.26
N LEU A 21 -7.16 -28.03 -4.41
CA LEU A 21 -7.05 -27.98 -2.95
C LEU A 21 -5.67 -28.40 -2.43
N ALA A 22 -4.97 -29.32 -3.08
CA ALA A 22 -3.64 -29.76 -2.65
C ALA A 22 -2.57 -28.72 -3.00
N THR A 23 -2.70 -28.05 -4.14
CA THR A 23 -1.77 -26.98 -4.54
C THR A 23 -1.95 -25.70 -3.73
N THR A 24 -3.19 -25.32 -3.40
CA THR A 24 -3.45 -24.15 -2.53
C THR A 24 -2.98 -24.40 -1.09
N SER A 25 -3.16 -25.60 -0.56
CA SER A 25 -2.65 -25.95 0.79
C SER A 25 -1.14 -25.92 0.87
N ALA A 26 -0.41 -26.36 -0.17
CA ALA A 26 1.05 -26.32 -0.21
C ALA A 26 1.59 -24.86 -0.28
N ILE A 27 0.92 -23.99 -1.02
CA ILE A 27 1.30 -22.57 -1.11
C ILE A 27 1.06 -21.86 0.23
N VAL A 28 -0.08 -22.10 0.88
CA VAL A 28 -0.42 -21.52 2.18
C VAL A 28 0.52 -22.05 3.28
N ALA A 29 0.85 -23.34 3.27
CA ALA A 29 1.80 -23.93 4.21
C ALA A 29 3.24 -23.39 4.00
N GLY A 30 3.64 -23.15 2.76
CA GLY A 30 4.92 -22.50 2.43
C GLY A 30 5.01 -21.06 2.93
N PHE A 31 3.91 -20.31 2.85
CA PHE A 31 3.84 -18.94 3.36
C PHE A 31 3.85 -18.89 4.90
N LEU A 32 3.17 -19.81 5.57
CA LEU A 32 3.15 -19.90 7.03
C LEU A 32 4.49 -20.39 7.61
N ALA A 33 5.27 -21.17 6.86
CA ALA A 33 6.61 -21.60 7.27
C ALA A 33 7.66 -20.46 7.20
N PHE A 34 7.38 -19.38 6.45
CA PHE A 34 8.23 -18.19 6.39
C PHE A 34 7.91 -17.18 7.51
N ALA A 35 6.76 -17.31 8.17
CA ALA A 35 6.47 -16.62 9.43
C ALA A 35 7.19 -17.38 10.55
N GLY A 36 8.47 -17.12 10.74
CA GLY A 36 9.24 -17.65 11.86
C GLY A 36 8.55 -17.32 13.20
N PRO A 37 8.78 -18.10 14.27
CA PRO A 37 8.17 -17.85 15.56
C PRO A 37 8.55 -16.44 16.03
N VAL A 38 7.55 -15.59 16.24
CA VAL A 38 7.72 -14.33 16.95
C VAL A 38 8.15 -14.71 18.36
N MET A 39 9.45 -14.57 18.64
CA MET A 39 9.96 -14.77 19.98
C MET A 39 9.33 -13.71 20.88
N ALA A 40 8.73 -14.13 21.97
CA ALA A 40 8.23 -13.23 23.00
C ALA A 40 9.40 -12.35 23.46
N ALA A 41 9.29 -11.04 23.19
CA ALA A 41 10.29 -10.09 23.61
C ALA A 41 10.10 -9.80 25.11
N ASP A 42 11.20 -9.78 25.83
CA ASP A 42 11.25 -9.37 27.25
C ASP A 42 10.67 -7.95 27.43
N ALA A 43 10.11 -7.69 28.61
CA ALA A 43 9.46 -6.44 28.96
C ALA A 43 10.35 -5.21 28.67
N PRO A 44 9.78 -4.09 28.21
CA PRO A 44 10.55 -2.94 27.77
C PRO A 44 11.29 -2.30 28.96
N LYS A 45 12.61 -2.35 28.87
CA LYS A 45 13.54 -1.50 29.61
C LYS A 45 13.38 -0.07 29.08
N ALA A 46 13.63 0.93 29.94
CA ALA A 46 13.51 2.35 29.57
C ALA A 46 13.91 2.62 28.12
N ALA A 47 13.05 3.36 27.40
CA ALA A 47 13.15 3.54 25.97
C ALA A 47 14.58 3.90 25.54
N ASP A 48 15.26 2.95 24.93
CA ASP A 48 16.54 3.20 24.30
C ASP A 48 16.37 4.23 23.18
N PRO A 49 17.35 5.11 22.96
CA PRO A 49 17.25 6.10 21.89
C PRO A 49 16.97 5.38 20.58
N VAL A 50 15.98 5.87 19.86
CA VAL A 50 15.56 5.27 18.58
C VAL A 50 16.71 5.33 17.60
N VAL A 51 17.31 4.19 17.27
CA VAL A 51 18.41 4.08 16.33
C VAL A 51 17.87 3.73 14.96
N ILE A 52 18.30 4.49 13.94
CA ILE A 52 17.96 4.19 12.55
C ILE A 52 18.64 2.85 12.18
N ASP A 53 17.83 1.88 11.75
CA ASP A 53 18.31 0.65 11.15
C ASP A 53 18.65 0.88 9.68
N THR A 54 19.94 0.92 9.40
CA THR A 54 20.46 1.14 8.04
C THR A 54 20.11 0.00 7.10
N GLY A 55 20.02 -1.24 7.58
CA GLY A 55 19.67 -2.42 6.79
C GLY A 55 18.22 -2.36 6.32
N SER A 56 17.28 -2.15 7.25
CA SER A 56 15.85 -2.01 6.92
C SER A 56 15.59 -0.78 6.05
N THR A 57 16.28 0.33 6.31
CA THR A 57 16.17 1.55 5.49
C THR A 57 16.64 1.30 4.06
N ALA A 58 17.82 0.68 3.87
CA ALA A 58 18.35 0.36 2.55
C ALA A 58 17.41 -0.61 1.80
N TRP A 59 16.87 -1.61 2.50
CA TRP A 59 15.93 -2.57 1.91
C TRP A 59 14.64 -1.87 1.45
N LEU A 60 14.09 -0.96 2.26
CA LEU A 60 12.90 -0.21 1.90
C LEU A 60 13.12 0.71 0.70
N LEU A 61 14.27 1.39 0.62
CA LEU A 61 14.61 2.26 -0.51
C LEU A 61 14.79 1.48 -1.80
N ILE A 62 15.45 0.31 -1.75
CA ILE A 62 15.57 -0.58 -2.92
C ILE A 62 14.19 -1.11 -3.33
N SER A 63 13.36 -1.49 -2.37
CA SER A 63 11.99 -1.93 -2.65
C SER A 63 11.17 -0.81 -3.32
N ALA A 64 11.29 0.43 -2.84
CA ALA A 64 10.65 1.59 -3.48
C ALA A 64 11.13 1.79 -4.93
N ALA A 65 12.44 1.64 -5.18
CA ALA A 65 13.00 1.74 -6.53
C ALA A 65 12.48 0.62 -7.46
N LEU A 66 12.33 -0.61 -6.95
CA LEU A 66 11.77 -1.72 -7.72
C LEU A 66 10.29 -1.52 -8.03
N VAL A 67 9.51 -0.97 -7.09
CA VAL A 67 8.10 -0.61 -7.37
C VAL A 67 8.04 0.52 -8.40
N LEU A 68 8.92 1.52 -8.32
CA LEU A 68 9.00 2.56 -9.34
C LEU A 68 9.34 1.98 -10.73
N LEU A 69 10.22 0.97 -10.80
CA LEU A 69 10.56 0.27 -12.06
C LEU A 69 9.36 -0.46 -12.67
N MET A 70 8.36 -0.86 -11.88
CA MET A 70 7.14 -1.47 -12.40
C MET A 70 6.37 -0.51 -13.33
N ILE A 71 6.46 0.79 -13.15
CA ILE A 71 5.72 1.80 -13.92
C ILE A 71 6.17 1.83 -15.39
N PRO A 72 7.46 2.04 -15.73
CA PRO A 72 7.90 1.93 -17.11
C PRO A 72 7.69 0.52 -17.69
N GLY A 73 7.82 -0.53 -16.88
CA GLY A 73 7.47 -1.90 -17.30
C GLY A 73 6.01 -2.01 -17.72
N LEU A 74 5.10 -1.43 -16.93
CA LEU A 74 3.67 -1.36 -17.22
C LEU A 74 3.38 -0.53 -18.49
N ALA A 75 4.07 0.60 -18.67
CA ALA A 75 3.94 1.45 -19.84
C ALA A 75 4.35 0.71 -21.13
N LEU A 76 5.43 -0.07 -21.08
CA LEU A 76 5.87 -0.94 -22.19
C LEU A 76 4.87 -2.06 -22.44
N PHE A 77 4.37 -2.71 -21.40
CA PHE A 77 3.36 -3.76 -21.52
C PHE A 77 2.09 -3.25 -22.21
N TYR A 78 1.56 -2.12 -21.77
CA TYR A 78 0.40 -1.51 -22.42
C TYR A 78 0.70 -1.04 -23.84
N GLY A 79 1.91 -0.49 -24.07
CA GLY A 79 2.38 -0.14 -25.40
C GLY A 79 2.36 -1.33 -26.38
N GLY A 80 2.70 -2.53 -25.87
CA GLY A 80 2.65 -3.76 -26.66
C GLY A 80 1.23 -4.26 -26.99
N MET A 81 0.21 -3.79 -26.28
CA MET A 81 -1.19 -4.21 -26.44
C MET A 81 -2.02 -3.27 -27.33
N VAL A 82 -1.53 -2.08 -27.62
CA VAL A 82 -2.22 -1.07 -28.42
C VAL A 82 -1.72 -1.09 -29.88
N ARG A 83 -2.46 -0.40 -30.76
CA ARG A 83 -2.04 -0.25 -32.17
C ARG A 83 -0.70 0.50 -32.27
N ALA A 84 0.15 0.13 -33.21
CA ALA A 84 1.51 0.67 -33.37
C ALA A 84 1.57 2.21 -33.33
N LYS A 85 0.62 2.90 -33.94
CA LYS A 85 0.51 4.37 -33.96
C LYS A 85 0.24 4.99 -32.59
N ASN A 86 -0.24 4.21 -31.60
CA ASN A 86 -0.64 4.68 -30.29
C ASN A 86 0.34 4.26 -29.17
N VAL A 87 1.37 3.50 -29.48
CA VAL A 87 2.37 3.01 -28.51
C VAL A 87 2.99 4.15 -27.71
N LEU A 88 3.54 5.15 -28.42
CA LEU A 88 4.17 6.29 -27.76
C LEU A 88 3.17 7.10 -26.93
N ASN A 89 1.96 7.30 -27.42
CA ASN A 89 0.93 8.02 -26.69
C ASN A 89 0.54 7.29 -25.41
N THR A 90 0.37 5.96 -25.46
CA THR A 90 0.04 5.15 -24.28
C THR A 90 1.18 5.17 -23.27
N PHE A 91 2.42 5.03 -23.74
CA PHE A 91 3.60 5.13 -22.87
C PHE A 91 3.68 6.49 -22.16
N LEU A 92 3.55 7.60 -22.92
CA LEU A 92 3.56 8.94 -22.37
C LEU A 92 2.42 9.20 -21.39
N ASN A 93 1.22 8.68 -21.65
CA ASN A 93 0.08 8.78 -20.72
C ASN A 93 0.40 8.18 -19.36
N VAL A 94 1.00 6.97 -19.33
CA VAL A 94 1.42 6.34 -18.07
C VAL A 94 2.47 7.19 -17.36
N MET A 95 3.51 7.64 -18.06
CA MET A 95 4.62 8.39 -17.47
C MET A 95 4.18 9.76 -16.93
N ILE A 96 3.34 10.51 -17.68
CA ILE A 96 2.87 11.82 -17.25
C ILE A 96 1.88 11.69 -16.08
N CYS A 97 0.96 10.71 -16.15
CA CYS A 97 0.07 10.42 -15.01
C CYS A 97 0.87 10.12 -13.76
N THR A 98 1.95 9.33 -13.87
CA THR A 98 2.86 9.05 -12.76
C THR A 98 3.40 10.31 -12.10
N GLY A 99 3.89 11.26 -12.89
CA GLY A 99 4.42 12.51 -12.36
C GLY A 99 3.37 13.35 -11.63
N VAL A 100 2.17 13.50 -12.21
CA VAL A 100 1.09 14.29 -11.59
C VAL A 100 0.53 13.61 -10.34
N ILE A 101 0.31 12.31 -10.39
CA ILE A 101 -0.20 11.57 -9.22
C ILE A 101 0.86 11.55 -8.10
N GLY A 102 2.14 11.41 -8.43
CA GLY A 102 3.23 11.54 -7.45
C GLY A 102 3.26 12.92 -6.77
N LEU A 103 2.99 14.00 -7.53
CA LEU A 103 2.85 15.34 -6.95
C LEU A 103 1.65 15.41 -6.00
N ILE A 104 0.51 14.85 -6.36
CA ILE A 104 -0.67 14.80 -5.50
C ILE A 104 -0.38 14.04 -4.19
N TRP A 105 0.41 12.96 -4.25
CA TRP A 105 0.85 12.24 -3.06
C TRP A 105 1.59 13.14 -2.08
N VAL A 106 2.58 13.88 -2.57
CA VAL A 106 3.38 14.81 -1.74
C VAL A 106 2.52 15.96 -1.20
N VAL A 107 1.61 16.49 -2.01
CA VAL A 107 0.77 17.64 -1.63
C VAL A 107 -0.25 17.27 -0.56
N ILE A 108 -0.98 16.17 -0.74
CA ILE A 108 -2.14 15.84 0.10
C ILE A 108 -2.32 14.34 0.36
N GLY A 109 -1.84 13.45 -0.51
CA GLY A 109 -2.09 12.03 -0.43
C GLY A 109 -1.62 11.42 0.88
N TYR A 110 -0.37 11.69 1.27
CA TYR A 110 0.18 11.21 2.53
C TYR A 110 -0.58 11.73 3.75
N ALA A 111 -0.99 13.00 3.73
CA ALA A 111 -1.75 13.64 4.79
C ALA A 111 -3.14 13.01 5.03
N ILE A 112 -3.71 12.36 4.02
CA ILE A 112 -4.99 11.64 4.14
C ILE A 112 -4.77 10.19 4.57
N VAL A 113 -3.76 9.52 4.01
CA VAL A 113 -3.58 8.07 4.21
C VAL A 113 -2.97 7.76 5.57
N PHE A 114 -1.96 8.51 6.00
CA PHE A 114 -1.17 8.23 7.19
C PHE A 114 -1.15 9.35 8.25
N PRO A 115 -2.28 10.03 8.54
CA PRO A 115 -2.30 10.91 9.70
C PRO A 115 -2.22 10.08 10.99
N VAL A 116 -1.56 10.59 12.00
CA VAL A 116 -1.70 10.09 13.37
C VAL A 116 -3.06 10.59 13.88
N ILE A 117 -3.99 9.67 14.15
CA ILE A 117 -5.38 10.05 14.43
C ILE A 117 -5.54 10.62 15.83
N ASP A 118 -5.08 9.90 16.84
CA ASP A 118 -5.19 10.36 18.23
C ASP A 118 -3.92 11.13 18.58
N GLN A 119 -4.08 12.42 18.88
CA GLN A 119 -2.97 13.30 19.20
C GLN A 119 -2.69 13.27 20.72
N PRO A 120 -1.46 13.52 21.16
CA PRO A 120 -1.10 13.57 22.58
C PRO A 120 -1.87 14.65 23.39
N ASP A 121 -2.38 15.68 22.71
CA ASP A 121 -3.19 16.75 23.31
C ASP A 121 -4.67 16.38 23.46
N GLY A 122 -5.04 15.16 23.13
CA GLY A 122 -6.43 14.64 23.16
C GLY A 122 -7.27 15.05 21.97
N SER A 123 -6.72 15.78 20.99
CA SER A 123 -7.42 16.07 19.73
C SER A 123 -7.40 14.87 18.79
N SER A 124 -8.35 14.80 17.85
CA SER A 124 -8.40 13.75 16.84
C SER A 124 -8.30 14.34 15.44
N LYS A 125 -7.50 13.71 14.59
CA LYS A 125 -7.37 14.02 13.16
C LYS A 125 -8.31 13.18 12.28
N ALA A 126 -9.21 12.39 12.87
CA ALA A 126 -10.23 11.67 12.12
C ALA A 126 -11.24 12.66 11.51
N LEU A 127 -11.43 12.61 10.19
CA LEU A 127 -12.50 13.31 9.51
C LEU A 127 -13.81 12.52 9.61
N ILE A 128 -13.74 11.20 9.52
CA ILE A 128 -14.89 10.30 9.67
C ILE A 128 -14.45 9.17 10.61
N SER A 129 -14.99 9.17 11.82
CA SER A 129 -14.76 8.12 12.83
C SER A 129 -15.97 7.18 12.92
N VAL A 130 -15.72 5.91 13.22
CA VAL A 130 -16.76 4.85 13.35
C VAL A 130 -16.92 4.40 14.79
N GLY A 131 -16.02 4.79 15.68
CA GLY A 131 -16.03 4.38 17.07
C GLY A 131 -14.62 4.31 17.65
N LYS A 132 -14.50 3.60 18.77
CA LYS A 132 -13.22 3.33 19.40
C LYS A 132 -12.99 1.82 19.45
N SER A 133 -11.73 1.41 19.37
CA SER A 133 -11.29 0.03 19.54
C SER A 133 -10.24 -0.02 20.65
N PRO A 134 -10.35 -0.97 21.59
CA PRO A 134 -9.30 -1.17 22.58
C PRO A 134 -8.08 -1.79 21.90
N LEU A 135 -6.94 -1.13 22.04
CA LEU A 135 -5.66 -1.59 21.56
C LEU A 135 -4.69 -1.73 22.75
N PRO A 136 -3.72 -2.65 22.72
CA PRO A 136 -2.73 -2.75 23.77
C PRO A 136 -1.96 -1.44 23.93
N ASP A 137 -1.70 -1.05 25.19
CA ASP A 137 -0.87 0.12 25.50
C ASP A 137 0.57 -0.13 25.03
N PRO A 138 1.18 0.80 24.25
CA PRO A 138 2.58 0.70 23.83
C PRO A 138 3.57 0.50 24.95
N ASP A 139 3.32 1.14 26.08
CA ASP A 139 4.21 1.14 27.24
C ASP A 139 3.90 0.01 28.23
N ASP A 140 2.71 -0.57 28.16
CA ASP A 140 2.27 -1.63 29.08
C ASP A 140 1.29 -2.59 28.39
N ALA A 141 1.80 -3.71 27.86
CA ALA A 141 1.02 -4.73 27.14
C ALA A 141 -0.12 -5.35 27.97
N THR A 142 -0.18 -5.11 29.27
CA THR A 142 -1.28 -5.57 30.14
C THR A 142 -2.47 -4.60 30.15
N LYS A 143 -2.29 -3.40 29.62
CA LYS A 143 -3.32 -2.37 29.52
C LYS A 143 -3.81 -2.22 28.09
N THR A 144 -4.99 -1.67 27.94
CA THR A 144 -5.57 -1.29 26.65
C THR A 144 -5.87 0.21 26.63
N ILE A 145 -5.60 0.84 25.50
CA ILE A 145 -5.94 2.23 25.21
C ILE A 145 -7.06 2.23 24.20
N ASP A 146 -8.11 3.01 24.45
CA ASP A 146 -9.18 3.22 23.48
C ASP A 146 -8.70 4.12 22.36
N THR A 147 -8.52 3.53 21.18
CA THR A 147 -8.04 4.23 19.99
C THR A 147 -9.20 4.52 19.03
N THR A 148 -9.22 5.72 18.47
CA THR A 148 -10.24 6.12 17.50
C THR A 148 -10.12 5.33 16.21
N VAL A 149 -11.20 4.67 15.80
CA VAL A 149 -11.29 3.96 14.52
C VAL A 149 -11.86 4.89 13.46
N SER A 150 -11.15 5.04 12.34
CA SER A 150 -11.50 6.00 11.30
C SER A 150 -11.66 5.36 9.92
N LEU A 151 -12.59 5.91 9.13
CA LEU A 151 -12.70 5.64 7.70
C LEU A 151 -11.85 6.61 6.88
N LEU A 152 -11.63 7.79 7.41
CA LEU A 152 -10.87 8.85 6.77
C LEU A 152 -10.22 9.72 7.83
N GLY A 153 -8.95 10.03 7.64
CA GLY A 153 -8.20 10.97 8.47
C GLY A 153 -7.61 12.09 7.63
N PHE A 154 -7.16 13.15 8.28
CA PHE A 154 -6.45 14.23 7.61
C PHE A 154 -5.61 15.03 8.61
N ASP A 155 -4.33 15.21 8.29
CA ASP A 155 -3.46 16.10 9.02
C ASP A 155 -2.83 17.15 8.09
N SER A 156 -3.22 18.40 8.27
CA SER A 156 -2.71 19.53 7.48
C SER A 156 -1.21 19.74 7.64
N ASN A 157 -0.59 19.29 8.74
CA ASN A 157 0.85 19.40 8.96
C ASN A 157 1.64 18.48 8.04
N LEU A 158 1.03 17.39 7.59
CA LEU A 158 1.63 16.45 6.64
C LEU A 158 1.49 16.91 5.17
N MET A 159 0.66 17.91 4.90
CA MET A 159 0.58 18.47 3.54
C MET A 159 1.93 19.04 3.12
N PHE A 160 2.28 18.82 1.85
CA PHE A 160 3.58 19.22 1.28
C PHE A 160 4.78 18.66 2.06
N LEU A 161 4.56 17.60 2.83
CA LEU A 161 5.56 17.00 3.73
C LEU A 161 6.18 18.04 4.71
N ARG A 162 5.40 19.03 5.12
CA ARG A 162 5.87 20.16 5.95
C ARG A 162 6.41 19.71 7.31
N ALA A 163 5.78 18.72 7.92
CA ALA A 163 6.23 18.18 9.21
C ALA A 163 7.67 17.66 9.16
N PHE A 164 8.16 17.25 7.98
CA PHE A 164 9.49 16.70 7.79
C PHE A 164 10.57 17.74 7.51
N GLY A 165 10.16 18.98 7.23
CA GLY A 165 11.06 20.10 6.93
C GLY A 165 11.45 20.94 8.15
N THR A 166 10.97 20.62 9.35
CA THR A 166 11.33 21.36 10.55
C THR A 166 12.81 21.13 10.87
N PRO A 167 13.60 22.23 11.04
CA PRO A 167 15.01 22.10 11.40
C PRO A 167 15.16 21.40 12.77
N ALA A 168 16.29 20.76 12.96
CA ALA A 168 16.65 20.20 14.25
C ALA A 168 16.65 21.30 15.31
N GLU A 169 15.90 21.09 16.39
CA GLU A 169 15.87 22.00 17.51
C GLU A 169 16.77 21.45 18.62
N VAL A 170 17.59 22.31 19.19
CA VAL A 170 18.43 21.94 20.34
C VAL A 170 17.68 22.35 21.60
N VAL A 171 17.07 21.37 22.27
CA VAL A 171 16.44 21.57 23.56
C VAL A 171 17.33 20.92 24.63
N ASP A 172 17.76 21.69 25.62
CA ASP A 172 18.61 21.24 26.74
C ASP A 172 19.91 20.52 26.34
N GLY A 173 20.51 20.94 25.20
CA GLY A 173 21.75 20.34 24.70
C GLY A 173 21.56 19.04 23.94
N VAL A 174 20.33 18.58 23.79
CA VAL A 174 19.97 17.42 22.94
C VAL A 174 19.46 17.93 21.60
N THR A 175 20.15 17.56 20.53
CA THR A 175 19.71 17.86 19.18
C THR A 175 18.55 16.93 18.80
N THR A 176 17.33 17.47 18.75
CA THR A 176 16.22 16.77 18.12
C THR A 176 16.42 16.90 16.62
N ALA A 177 16.78 15.81 15.98
CA ALA A 177 16.97 15.80 14.53
C ALA A 177 15.65 16.05 13.79
N ASN A 178 15.73 16.45 12.51
CA ASN A 178 14.57 16.72 11.66
C ASN A 178 13.56 15.56 11.71
N ALA A 179 12.29 15.88 11.92
CA ALA A 179 11.22 14.90 12.06
C ALA A 179 11.21 13.83 10.92
N GLY A 180 11.58 14.19 9.70
CA GLY A 180 11.64 13.24 8.59
C GLY A 180 12.72 12.18 8.67
N TRP A 181 13.76 12.40 9.49
CA TRP A 181 14.85 11.43 9.70
C TRP A 181 14.80 10.76 11.06
N THR A 182 14.08 11.34 12.02
CA THR A 182 13.95 10.85 13.39
C THR A 182 12.56 10.36 13.72
N SER A 183 11.54 10.83 12.99
CA SER A 183 10.24 10.20 13.06
C SER A 183 10.34 8.82 12.41
N ILE A 184 10.17 7.80 13.22
CA ILE A 184 10.32 6.41 12.82
C ILE A 184 8.95 5.81 12.73
N VAL A 185 8.70 5.13 11.60
CA VAL A 185 7.48 4.38 11.40
C VAL A 185 7.36 3.34 12.51
N THR A 186 6.28 3.39 13.24
CA THR A 186 5.89 2.31 14.13
C THR A 186 5.31 1.18 13.31
N SER A 187 5.75 -0.05 13.54
CA SER A 187 5.21 -1.22 12.87
C SER A 187 3.71 -1.34 13.14
N GLY A 188 2.90 -1.43 12.11
CA GLY A 188 1.45 -1.48 12.20
C GLY A 188 0.88 -2.77 12.79
N ASP A 189 1.73 -3.75 13.12
CA ASP A 189 1.27 -5.06 13.56
C ASP A 189 0.90 -5.15 15.04
N THR A 190 1.26 -4.16 15.82
CA THR A 190 0.86 -4.08 17.23
C THR A 190 0.80 -2.64 17.66
N VAL A 191 -0.28 -2.24 18.23
CA VAL A 191 -0.36 -1.04 19.03
C VAL A 191 0.58 -1.20 20.20
N GLY A 192 1.50 -0.30 20.34
CA GLY A 192 2.71 -0.51 21.16
C GLY A 192 3.89 -0.99 20.33
N ALA A 193 3.82 -0.80 19.03
CA ALA A 193 4.85 -1.20 18.12
C ALA A 193 6.16 -0.49 18.44
N LYS A 194 7.19 -1.31 18.60
CA LYS A 194 8.56 -0.81 18.65
C LYS A 194 8.84 -0.01 17.37
N PRO A 195 9.56 1.10 17.48
CA PRO A 195 10.02 1.83 16.30
C PRO A 195 10.75 0.88 15.36
N THR A 196 10.38 0.89 14.07
CA THR A 196 10.99 -0.01 13.07
C THR A 196 12.42 0.34 12.74
N GLY A 197 12.93 1.47 13.21
CA GLY A 197 14.22 2.02 12.83
C GLY A 197 14.25 2.60 11.41
N VAL A 198 13.11 2.67 10.72
CA VAL A 198 13.02 3.19 9.35
C VAL A 198 12.57 4.65 9.37
N PRO A 199 13.31 5.58 8.74
CA PRO A 199 12.92 6.98 8.63
C PRO A 199 11.57 7.12 7.92
N GLU A 200 10.72 7.99 8.44
CA GLU A 200 9.37 8.19 7.88
C GLU A 200 9.40 8.70 6.44
N LEU A 201 10.37 9.52 6.06
CA LEU A 201 10.54 9.93 4.65
C LEU A 201 10.81 8.75 3.70
N ALA A 202 11.54 7.72 4.14
CA ALA A 202 11.72 6.51 3.34
C ALA A 202 10.40 5.75 3.18
N PHE A 203 9.58 5.71 4.22
CA PHE A 203 8.24 5.15 4.18
C PHE A 203 7.29 5.97 3.29
N VAL A 204 7.31 7.31 3.38
CA VAL A 204 6.55 8.21 2.50
C VAL A 204 6.86 7.92 1.03
N LEU A 205 8.15 7.77 0.70
CA LEU A 205 8.58 7.44 -0.65
C LEU A 205 8.04 6.08 -1.09
N PHE A 206 8.21 5.06 -0.27
CA PHE A 206 7.75 3.70 -0.57
C PHE A 206 6.24 3.63 -0.80
N GLN A 207 5.45 4.22 0.08
CA GLN A 207 3.99 4.26 -0.03
C GLN A 207 3.51 5.10 -1.22
N GLY A 208 4.25 6.17 -1.55
CA GLY A 208 3.98 6.98 -2.73
C GLY A 208 4.10 6.20 -4.04
N MET A 209 5.00 5.21 -4.10
CA MET A 209 5.13 4.35 -5.29
C MET A 209 3.87 3.52 -5.53
N PHE A 210 3.20 3.02 -4.49
CA PHE A 210 1.93 2.30 -4.63
C PHE A 210 0.77 3.23 -5.05
N PHE A 211 0.74 4.44 -4.51
CA PHE A 211 -0.23 5.46 -4.91
C PHE A 211 -0.18 5.73 -6.41
N VAL A 212 1.02 5.92 -6.94
CA VAL A 212 1.27 6.18 -8.35
C VAL A 212 1.02 4.93 -9.21
N LEU A 213 1.52 3.77 -8.79
CA LEU A 213 1.36 2.52 -9.52
C LEU A 213 -0.12 2.15 -9.71
N THR A 214 -0.93 2.33 -8.66
CA THR A 214 -2.35 1.99 -8.71
C THR A 214 -3.10 2.83 -9.74
N ALA A 215 -2.82 4.12 -9.82
CA ALA A 215 -3.38 4.99 -10.86
C ALA A 215 -2.89 4.57 -12.26
N ALA A 216 -1.62 4.20 -12.40
CA ALA A 216 -1.05 3.73 -13.66
C ALA A 216 -1.69 2.43 -14.16
N LEU A 217 -2.10 1.52 -13.26
CA LEU A 217 -2.81 0.29 -13.63
C LEU A 217 -4.13 0.56 -14.34
N ILE A 218 -4.85 1.62 -13.99
CA ILE A 218 -6.13 1.96 -14.62
C ILE A 218 -5.93 2.43 -16.06
N VAL A 219 -4.81 3.11 -16.38
CA VAL A 219 -4.54 3.66 -17.71
C VAL A 219 -4.65 2.62 -18.82
N GLY A 220 -4.23 1.38 -18.56
CA GLY A 220 -4.27 0.31 -19.56
C GLY A 220 -5.68 -0.06 -20.02
N SER A 221 -6.67 -0.02 -19.15
CA SER A 221 -8.06 -0.38 -19.46
C SER A 221 -8.77 0.63 -20.37
N ILE A 222 -8.32 1.88 -20.31
CA ILE A 222 -8.91 3.01 -21.05
C ILE A 222 -8.01 3.52 -22.18
N ALA A 223 -6.88 2.83 -22.42
CA ALA A 223 -5.99 3.13 -23.53
C ALA A 223 -6.76 3.16 -24.87
N GLU A 224 -6.43 4.11 -25.74
CA GLU A 224 -7.10 4.39 -27.02
C GLU A 224 -8.57 4.86 -26.95
N ARG A 225 -9.17 4.96 -25.75
CA ARG A 225 -10.60 5.26 -25.59
C ARG A 225 -10.89 6.62 -24.96
N VAL A 226 -9.98 7.13 -24.16
CA VAL A 226 -10.14 8.38 -23.41
C VAL A 226 -9.04 9.35 -23.81
N ARG A 227 -9.40 10.63 -23.95
CA ARG A 227 -8.44 11.71 -24.18
C ARG A 227 -7.60 11.94 -22.92
N PHE A 228 -6.36 12.37 -23.10
CA PHE A 228 -5.40 12.55 -22.00
C PHE A 228 -5.89 13.50 -20.88
N GLY A 229 -6.43 14.66 -21.22
CA GLY A 229 -6.88 15.63 -20.22
C GLY A 229 -7.94 15.09 -19.26
N PRO A 230 -9.08 14.56 -19.77
CA PRO A 230 -10.09 13.90 -18.94
C PRO A 230 -9.54 12.70 -18.14
N LEU A 231 -8.60 11.93 -18.71
CA LEU A 231 -7.94 10.83 -18.00
C LEU A 231 -7.17 11.34 -16.80
N LEU A 232 -6.34 12.37 -16.99
CA LEU A 232 -5.53 12.94 -15.94
C LEU A 232 -6.39 13.52 -14.81
N LEU A 233 -7.45 14.24 -15.16
CA LEU A 233 -8.41 14.78 -14.19
C LEU A 233 -9.10 13.67 -13.40
N PHE A 234 -9.57 12.63 -14.11
CA PHE A 234 -10.19 11.47 -13.46
C PHE A 234 -9.24 10.80 -12.47
N LEU A 235 -8.00 10.48 -12.87
CA LEU A 235 -7.03 9.83 -12.00
C LEU A 235 -6.65 10.71 -10.80
N SER A 236 -6.56 12.03 -10.99
CA SER A 236 -6.28 12.98 -9.91
C SER A 236 -7.39 12.99 -8.85
N ILE A 237 -8.64 13.05 -9.26
CA ILE A 237 -9.79 13.00 -8.35
C ILE A 237 -9.92 11.61 -7.73
N TRP A 238 -9.80 10.57 -8.53
CA TRP A 238 -9.90 9.17 -8.08
C TRP A 238 -8.86 8.82 -7.02
N SER A 239 -7.62 9.27 -7.19
CA SER A 239 -6.57 9.00 -6.23
C SER A 239 -6.83 9.61 -4.85
N ILE A 240 -7.50 10.76 -4.79
CA ILE A 240 -7.87 11.43 -3.53
C ILE A 240 -9.15 10.84 -2.94
N VAL A 241 -10.18 10.62 -3.78
CA VAL A 241 -11.54 10.28 -3.30
C VAL A 241 -11.73 8.77 -3.11
N VAL A 242 -11.00 7.94 -3.87
CA VAL A 242 -11.16 6.49 -3.84
C VAL A 242 -9.94 5.82 -3.22
N TYR A 243 -8.74 6.06 -3.78
CA TYR A 243 -7.55 5.38 -3.28
C TYR A 243 -7.20 5.80 -1.85
N ALA A 244 -7.08 7.09 -1.58
CA ALA A 244 -6.61 7.56 -0.28
C ALA A 244 -7.50 7.10 0.89
N PRO A 245 -8.84 7.16 0.83
CA PRO A 245 -9.69 6.62 1.90
C PRO A 245 -9.52 5.11 2.10
N VAL A 246 -9.46 4.32 1.02
CA VAL A 246 -9.29 2.87 1.16
C VAL A 246 -7.90 2.52 1.69
N ALA A 247 -6.85 3.19 1.22
CA ALA A 247 -5.50 3.01 1.75
C ALA A 247 -5.42 3.37 3.24
N HIS A 248 -6.09 4.46 3.66
CA HIS A 248 -6.24 4.80 5.07
C HIS A 248 -6.94 3.69 5.85
N MET A 249 -8.08 3.21 5.38
CA MET A 249 -8.82 2.15 6.08
C MET A 249 -8.05 0.85 6.23
N VAL A 250 -7.19 0.51 5.27
CA VAL A 250 -6.49 -0.80 5.21
C VAL A 250 -5.10 -0.75 5.82
N TRP A 251 -4.36 0.35 5.63
CA TRP A 251 -2.93 0.43 5.99
C TRP A 251 -2.63 1.35 7.16
N ASN A 252 -3.54 2.25 7.54
CA ASN A 252 -3.38 3.04 8.75
C ASN A 252 -3.79 2.21 9.98
N VAL A 253 -3.02 2.29 11.07
CA VAL A 253 -3.31 1.58 12.32
C VAL A 253 -4.68 1.92 12.91
N ASN A 254 -5.14 3.14 12.70
CA ASN A 254 -6.46 3.62 13.10
C ASN A 254 -7.54 3.34 12.05
N GLY A 255 -7.18 2.71 10.94
CA GLY A 255 -8.09 2.40 9.83
C GLY A 255 -9.13 1.34 10.18
N TYR A 256 -10.36 1.53 9.74
CA TYR A 256 -11.48 0.63 10.05
C TYR A 256 -11.21 -0.83 9.63
N LEU A 257 -10.72 -1.05 8.42
CA LEU A 257 -10.44 -2.41 7.91
C LEU A 257 -9.20 -3.01 8.59
N PHE A 258 -8.18 -2.20 8.88
CA PHE A 258 -7.03 -2.62 9.67
C PHE A 258 -7.47 -3.15 11.03
N GLN A 259 -8.30 -2.40 11.75
CA GLN A 259 -8.84 -2.78 13.06
C GLN A 259 -9.76 -4.01 13.02
N LYS A 260 -10.30 -4.35 11.85
CA LYS A 260 -11.05 -5.60 11.61
C LYS A 260 -10.14 -6.77 11.24
N GLY A 261 -8.82 -6.59 11.23
CA GLY A 261 -7.85 -7.64 10.91
C GLY A 261 -7.73 -7.96 9.44
N VAL A 262 -8.09 -7.04 8.55
CA VAL A 262 -7.87 -7.21 7.11
C VAL A 262 -6.36 -7.14 6.83
N LEU A 263 -5.85 -8.19 6.19
CA LEU A 263 -4.44 -8.30 5.82
C LEU A 263 -4.26 -7.93 4.35
N ASP A 264 -3.39 -6.96 4.09
CA ASP A 264 -2.99 -6.57 2.74
C ASP A 264 -1.47 -6.34 2.69
N PHE A 265 -0.71 -7.40 2.45
CA PHE A 265 0.75 -7.38 2.52
C PHE A 265 1.42 -6.70 1.32
N ALA A 266 0.82 -6.79 0.14
CA ALA A 266 1.42 -6.35 -1.13
C ALA A 266 0.45 -5.56 -2.01
N GLY A 267 -0.55 -4.93 -1.42
CA GLY A 267 -1.52 -4.12 -2.14
C GLY A 267 -2.60 -4.93 -2.86
N GLY A 268 -2.89 -6.17 -2.41
CA GLY A 268 -3.95 -6.98 -3.01
C GLY A 268 -5.28 -6.24 -3.02
N THR A 269 -5.65 -5.62 -1.91
CA THR A 269 -6.89 -4.84 -1.76
C THR A 269 -6.72 -3.42 -2.26
N VAL A 270 -5.73 -2.70 -1.73
CA VAL A 270 -5.57 -1.26 -1.98
C VAL A 270 -5.11 -0.95 -3.39
N VAL A 271 -4.26 -1.80 -3.99
CA VAL A 271 -3.75 -1.59 -5.36
C VAL A 271 -4.59 -2.36 -6.37
N HIS A 272 -4.62 -3.70 -6.27
CA HIS A 272 -5.12 -4.53 -7.36
C HIS A 272 -6.65 -4.60 -7.42
N VAL A 273 -7.33 -4.77 -6.28
CA VAL A 273 -8.81 -4.77 -6.27
C VAL A 273 -9.34 -3.40 -6.65
N LEU A 274 -8.79 -2.31 -6.10
CA LEU A 274 -9.23 -0.96 -6.45
C LEU A 274 -9.01 -0.64 -7.93
N ALA A 275 -7.81 -0.91 -8.46
CA ALA A 275 -7.52 -0.68 -9.86
C ALA A 275 -8.42 -1.55 -10.76
N GLY A 276 -8.58 -2.83 -10.44
CA GLY A 276 -9.38 -3.77 -11.20
C GLY A 276 -10.85 -3.38 -11.28
N VAL A 277 -11.48 -3.08 -10.14
CA VAL A 277 -12.88 -2.62 -10.09
C VAL A 277 -13.08 -1.30 -10.81
N SER A 278 -12.13 -0.36 -10.67
CA SER A 278 -12.20 0.93 -11.35
C SER A 278 -11.98 0.83 -12.86
N ALA A 279 -11.20 -0.17 -13.31
CA ALA A 279 -10.89 -0.44 -14.70
C ALA A 279 -12.01 -1.22 -15.42
N ASP A 280 -12.78 -2.03 -14.70
CA ASP A 280 -13.81 -2.92 -15.25
C ASP A 280 -15.12 -2.19 -15.52
N ARG A 281 -15.14 -1.35 -16.53
CA ARG A 281 -16.38 -0.74 -17.04
C ARG A 281 -17.10 -1.60 -18.08
N LYS A 282 -16.51 -2.69 -18.53
CA LYS A 282 -17.08 -3.49 -19.62
C LYS A 282 -18.08 -4.56 -19.18
N SER A 283 -18.07 -4.94 -17.93
CA SER A 283 -18.97 -5.97 -17.41
C SER A 283 -20.40 -5.46 -17.14
N VAL A 284 -20.66 -4.17 -17.31
CA VAL A 284 -21.94 -3.51 -16.95
C VAL A 284 -22.67 -2.93 -18.19
N VAL A 285 -22.20 -3.19 -19.41
CA VAL A 285 -22.90 -2.77 -20.64
C VAL A 285 -23.08 -3.96 -21.57
#